data_7c1d6e61213c26acaf2a06f23b3899be
#
_entry.id   7c1d6e61213c26acaf2a06f23b3899be
#
_cell.length_a   1.000
_cell.length_b   1.000
_cell.length_c   1.000
_cell.angle_alpha   90.00
_cell.angle_beta   90.00
_cell.angle_gamma   90.00
#
_symmetry.space_group_name_H-M   'P 1'
#
loop_
_entity.id
_entity.type
_entity.pdbx_description
1 polymer ?
#
loop_
_entity_poly.entity_id
_entity_poly.type
_entity_poly.pdbx_seq_one_letter_code
_entity_poly.pdbx_strand_id
1 'polypeptide(L)'
;MSHKSGTGYENKIAELFAQELGLKLTYEWFPQRIGFIRNTLRFDNTPDGQFKCDIVMGVIENFELAATTIPYLHSSWALVYVRGRDLDFIESQDDLKDLAPELKSRLRIGVWDKGRAPEWFHHRGLMEYSTPYQIMSGDPERNAGQIIENDLVNDKINLAMIWGPIAGYYAKSITAHDIAVIPMRNELGVKFNFQIAMAVRHGEYQWKSEINRLIQAKQPE
;
A
#
# COMPACT_ATOMS: atom_id res chain seq x y z
N MET A 1 -6.00 -1.22 4.58
CA MET A 1 -6.21 -1.76 3.24
C MET A 1 -7.39 -2.71 3.25
N SER A 2 -8.00 -2.91 2.08
CA SER A 2 -9.14 -3.81 1.95
C SER A 2 -8.72 -5.28 1.95
N HIS A 3 -9.57 -6.16 2.46
CA HIS A 3 -9.36 -7.59 2.42
C HIS A 3 -10.72 -8.31 2.21
N LYS A 4 -10.72 -9.45 1.53
CA LYS A 4 -11.95 -10.22 1.25
C LYS A 4 -12.68 -10.69 2.51
N SER A 5 -11.98 -10.86 3.63
CA SER A 5 -12.61 -11.16 4.93
C SER A 5 -13.41 -10.00 5.53
N GLY A 6 -13.35 -8.80 4.95
CA GLY A 6 -13.99 -7.60 5.50
C GLY A 6 -13.26 -6.97 6.69
N THR A 7 -12.10 -7.49 7.10
CA THR A 7 -11.42 -7.07 8.34
C THR A 7 -10.44 -5.90 8.14
N GLY A 8 -10.15 -5.54 6.90
CA GLY A 8 -9.23 -4.45 6.58
C GLY A 8 -9.79 -3.08 6.98
N TYR A 9 -8.92 -2.12 7.32
CA TYR A 9 -9.36 -0.78 7.74
C TYR A 9 -10.17 -0.06 6.63
N GLU A 10 -9.83 -0.25 5.35
CA GLU A 10 -10.61 0.30 4.23
C GLU A 10 -11.98 -0.37 4.09
N ASN A 11 -12.11 -1.66 4.41
CA ASN A 11 -13.42 -2.31 4.50
C ASN A 11 -14.28 -1.62 5.57
N LYS A 12 -13.70 -1.37 6.75
CA LYS A 12 -14.42 -0.70 7.86
C LYS A 12 -14.81 0.74 7.51
N ILE A 13 -13.97 1.48 6.79
CA ILE A 13 -14.32 2.81 6.29
C ILE A 13 -15.47 2.72 5.29
N ALA A 14 -15.43 1.77 4.35
CA ALA A 14 -16.50 1.57 3.38
C ALA A 14 -17.82 1.17 4.06
N GLU A 15 -17.78 0.29 5.05
CA GLU A 15 -18.95 -0.09 5.87
C GLU A 15 -19.53 1.11 6.61
N LEU A 16 -18.68 1.91 7.26
CA LEU A 16 -19.09 3.13 7.94
C LEU A 16 -19.80 4.11 6.98
N PHE A 17 -19.23 4.33 5.80
CA PHE A 17 -19.79 5.25 4.82
C PHE A 17 -21.11 4.73 4.25
N ALA A 18 -21.18 3.44 3.92
CA ALA A 18 -22.42 2.82 3.44
C ALA A 18 -23.55 2.93 4.50
N GLN A 19 -23.22 2.74 5.78
CA GLN A 19 -24.16 2.88 6.89
C GLN A 19 -24.65 4.33 7.03
N GLU A 20 -23.76 5.32 7.00
CA GLU A 20 -24.10 6.74 7.08
C GLU A 20 -24.98 7.21 5.91
N LEU A 21 -24.79 6.62 4.74
CA LEU A 21 -25.55 6.94 3.53
C LEU A 21 -26.84 6.12 3.39
N GLY A 22 -27.06 5.13 4.25
CA GLY A 22 -28.19 4.20 4.12
C GLY A 22 -28.12 3.34 2.87
N LEU A 23 -26.92 3.05 2.35
CA LEU A 23 -26.69 2.31 1.13
C LEU A 23 -26.22 0.88 1.41
N LYS A 24 -26.57 -0.03 0.50
CA LYS A 24 -26.03 -1.40 0.52
C LYS A 24 -24.60 -1.39 0.01
N LEU A 25 -23.66 -1.91 0.82
CA LEU A 25 -22.27 -2.11 0.41
C LEU A 25 -22.11 -3.41 -0.38
N THR A 26 -21.44 -3.32 -1.51
CA THR A 26 -20.95 -4.44 -2.31
C THR A 26 -19.48 -4.23 -2.64
N TYR A 27 -18.75 -5.32 -2.89
CA TYR A 27 -17.33 -5.25 -3.23
C TYR A 27 -17.05 -5.85 -4.59
N GLU A 28 -16.27 -5.13 -5.37
CA GLU A 28 -15.64 -5.63 -6.57
C GLU A 28 -14.12 -5.75 -6.34
N TRP A 29 -13.57 -6.93 -6.55
CA TRP A 29 -12.16 -7.22 -6.33
C TRP A 29 -11.44 -7.33 -7.66
N PHE A 30 -10.55 -6.39 -7.94
CA PHE A 30 -9.76 -6.35 -9.17
C PHE A 30 -8.26 -6.40 -8.82
N PRO A 31 -7.63 -7.59 -8.77
CA PRO A 31 -6.27 -7.77 -8.28
C PRO A 31 -5.20 -7.44 -9.34
N GLN A 32 -5.45 -6.47 -10.22
CA GLN A 32 -4.52 -6.03 -11.25
C GLN A 32 -4.28 -4.53 -11.15
N ARG A 33 -3.02 -4.14 -11.31
CA ARG A 33 -2.63 -2.73 -11.29
C ARG A 33 -3.07 -1.97 -12.54
N ILE A 34 -2.99 -2.63 -13.71
CA ILE A 34 -3.28 -1.99 -14.99
C ILE A 34 -4.77 -2.13 -15.31
N GLY A 35 -5.39 -1.02 -15.66
CA GLY A 35 -6.77 -0.98 -16.13
C GLY A 35 -7.82 -1.10 -15.03
N PHE A 36 -7.46 -1.05 -13.74
CA PHE A 36 -8.45 -1.21 -12.66
C PHE A 36 -9.54 -0.14 -12.71
N ILE A 37 -9.25 1.12 -12.99
CA ILE A 37 -10.27 2.17 -13.13
C ILE A 37 -11.21 1.90 -14.29
N ARG A 38 -10.67 1.49 -15.45
CA ARG A 38 -11.50 1.18 -16.62
C ARG A 38 -12.41 -0.03 -16.38
N ASN A 39 -11.92 -1.04 -15.69
CA ASN A 39 -12.63 -2.30 -15.48
C ASN A 39 -13.47 -2.33 -14.19
N THR A 40 -13.50 -1.25 -13.42
CA THR A 40 -14.32 -1.10 -12.21
C THR A 40 -15.14 0.19 -12.28
N LEU A 41 -14.56 1.31 -11.93
CA LEU A 41 -15.23 2.61 -11.79
C LEU A 41 -15.85 3.12 -13.10
N ARG A 42 -15.24 2.84 -14.25
CA ARG A 42 -15.72 3.25 -15.58
C ARG A 42 -16.36 2.12 -16.39
N PHE A 43 -16.51 0.95 -15.80
CA PHE A 43 -17.14 -0.18 -16.49
C PHE A 43 -18.66 -0.08 -16.34
N ASP A 44 -19.34 0.17 -17.45
CA ASP A 44 -20.78 0.41 -17.58
C ASP A 44 -21.53 -0.68 -18.39
N ASN A 45 -20.81 -1.67 -18.91
CA ASN A 45 -21.41 -2.77 -19.66
C ASN A 45 -21.88 -3.89 -18.70
N THR A 46 -22.72 -3.51 -17.74
CA THR A 46 -23.38 -4.42 -16.79
C THR A 46 -24.80 -4.75 -17.29
N PRO A 47 -25.39 -5.90 -16.90
CA PRO A 47 -26.72 -6.28 -17.34
C PRO A 47 -27.83 -5.28 -16.96
N ASP A 48 -27.65 -4.52 -15.90
CA ASP A 48 -28.59 -3.52 -15.40
C ASP A 48 -28.27 -2.09 -15.88
N GLY A 49 -27.23 -1.92 -16.73
CA GLY A 49 -26.80 -0.62 -17.24
C GLY A 49 -26.17 0.30 -16.19
N GLN A 50 -25.85 -0.23 -14.99
CA GLN A 50 -25.17 0.53 -13.95
C GLN A 50 -23.65 0.43 -14.08
N PHE A 51 -22.93 1.33 -13.45
CA PHE A 51 -21.48 1.17 -13.32
C PHE A 51 -21.13 0.07 -12.31
N LYS A 52 -20.06 -0.64 -12.57
CA LYS A 52 -19.63 -1.76 -11.74
C LYS A 52 -19.22 -1.32 -10.32
N CYS A 53 -18.67 -0.12 -10.19
CA CYS A 53 -18.28 0.49 -8.90
C CYS A 53 -18.60 1.97 -8.88
N ASP A 54 -18.97 2.50 -7.72
CA ASP A 54 -19.21 3.93 -7.49
C ASP A 54 -18.01 4.63 -6.87
N ILE A 55 -17.12 3.86 -6.23
CA ILE A 55 -15.96 4.37 -5.53
C ILE A 55 -14.80 3.35 -5.58
N VAL A 56 -13.57 3.85 -5.66
CA VAL A 56 -12.34 3.06 -5.51
C VAL A 56 -11.57 3.59 -4.32
N MET A 57 -11.24 2.71 -3.38
CA MET A 57 -10.45 3.04 -2.19
C MET A 57 -8.95 2.95 -2.48
N GLY A 58 -8.13 3.68 -1.70
CA GLY A 58 -6.68 3.49 -1.70
C GLY A 58 -5.93 4.05 -2.90
N VAL A 59 -6.44 5.10 -3.55
CA VAL A 59 -5.71 5.80 -4.61
C VAL A 59 -4.86 6.92 -4.03
N ILE A 60 -3.78 7.27 -4.73
CA ILE A 60 -2.98 8.45 -4.39
C ILE A 60 -3.81 9.70 -4.71
N GLU A 61 -3.74 10.71 -3.86
CA GLU A 61 -4.32 12.01 -4.12
C GLU A 61 -3.86 12.57 -5.49
N ASN A 62 -4.76 13.23 -6.21
CA ASN A 62 -4.54 13.73 -7.57
C ASN A 62 -4.23 12.64 -8.61
N PHE A 63 -4.83 11.46 -8.45
CA PHE A 63 -4.71 10.38 -9.41
C PHE A 63 -5.45 10.73 -10.72
N GLU A 64 -4.71 10.84 -11.82
CA GLU A 64 -5.20 11.40 -13.09
C GLU A 64 -6.38 10.66 -13.74
N LEU A 65 -6.51 9.34 -13.49
CA LEU A 65 -7.53 8.52 -14.14
C LEU A 65 -8.93 8.64 -13.52
N ALA A 66 -9.08 9.36 -12.39
CA ALA A 66 -10.34 9.53 -11.71
C ALA A 66 -10.35 10.82 -10.88
N ALA A 67 -11.54 11.31 -10.51
CA ALA A 67 -11.67 12.42 -9.57
C ALA A 67 -11.40 11.93 -8.15
N THR A 68 -10.37 12.46 -7.49
CA THR A 68 -10.02 12.07 -6.11
C THR A 68 -10.74 12.95 -5.09
N THR A 69 -11.11 12.36 -3.97
CA THR A 69 -11.61 13.06 -2.78
C THR A 69 -10.48 13.80 -2.06
N ILE A 70 -10.79 14.49 -0.97
CA ILE A 70 -9.77 14.83 0.02
C ILE A 70 -9.16 13.56 0.60
N PRO A 71 -7.89 13.59 1.04
CA PRO A 71 -7.23 12.43 1.62
C PRO A 71 -7.91 11.98 2.92
N TYR A 72 -8.02 10.67 3.11
CA TYR A 72 -8.48 10.07 4.36
C TYR A 72 -7.36 9.38 5.16
N LEU A 73 -6.20 9.21 4.53
CA LEU A 73 -5.02 8.59 5.15
C LEU A 73 -3.75 9.24 4.62
N HIS A 74 -2.79 9.49 5.51
CA HIS A 74 -1.43 9.84 5.17
C HIS A 74 -0.51 8.69 5.58
N SER A 75 0.31 8.21 4.68
CA SER A 75 1.21 7.09 4.96
C SER A 75 2.49 7.15 4.12
N SER A 76 3.46 6.33 4.52
CA SER A 76 4.77 6.23 3.87
C SER A 76 5.10 4.78 3.52
N TRP A 77 6.08 4.59 2.66
CA TRP A 77 6.85 3.36 2.59
C TRP A 77 7.65 3.16 3.86
N ALA A 78 8.03 1.93 4.15
CA ALA A 78 8.84 1.58 5.32
C ALA A 78 9.88 0.52 4.97
N LEU A 79 11.05 0.63 5.59
CA LEU A 79 11.99 -0.47 5.69
C LEU A 79 11.52 -1.40 6.82
N VAL A 80 11.63 -2.71 6.57
CA VAL A 80 11.15 -3.74 7.50
C VAL A 80 12.21 -4.81 7.65
N TYR A 81 12.54 -5.17 8.89
CA TYR A 81 13.45 -6.26 9.23
C TYR A 81 13.05 -6.93 10.55
N VAL A 82 13.56 -8.11 10.84
CA VAL A 82 13.38 -8.76 12.15
C VAL A 82 14.51 -8.34 13.07
N ARG A 83 14.18 -7.79 14.24
CA ARG A 83 15.18 -7.40 15.26
C ARG A 83 15.99 -8.59 15.75
N GLY A 84 17.24 -8.32 16.15
CA GLY A 84 18.15 -9.36 16.60
C GLY A 84 18.79 -10.21 15.50
N ARG A 85 18.66 -9.77 14.22
CA ARG A 85 19.22 -10.46 13.04
C ARG A 85 20.22 -9.55 12.27
N ASP A 86 21.16 -8.95 12.99
CA ASP A 86 22.28 -8.15 12.48
C ASP A 86 21.90 -6.83 11.75
N LEU A 87 20.63 -6.42 11.75
CA LEU A 87 20.17 -5.18 11.12
C LEU A 87 19.66 -4.12 12.10
N ASP A 88 19.87 -4.32 13.41
CA ASP A 88 19.39 -3.40 14.44
C ASP A 88 20.05 -2.02 14.41
N PHE A 89 21.12 -1.86 13.63
CA PHE A 89 21.73 -0.58 13.36
C PHE A 89 20.91 0.32 12.43
N ILE A 90 19.89 -0.25 11.75
CA ILE A 90 19.01 0.50 10.85
C ILE A 90 17.93 1.20 11.68
N GLU A 91 18.12 2.47 11.97
CA GLU A 91 17.14 3.32 12.63
C GLU A 91 16.45 4.26 11.65
N SER A 92 17.06 4.47 10.48
CA SER A 92 16.56 5.31 9.40
C SER A 92 17.01 4.80 8.03
N GLN A 93 16.43 5.34 6.98
CA GLN A 93 16.86 5.05 5.60
C GLN A 93 18.29 5.53 5.30
N ASP A 94 18.81 6.48 6.09
CA ASP A 94 20.15 7.03 5.91
C ASP A 94 21.24 6.02 6.29
N ASP A 95 20.93 5.09 7.18
CA ASP A 95 21.87 4.04 7.63
C ASP A 95 22.19 3.02 6.52
N LEU A 96 21.44 3.04 5.42
CA LEU A 96 21.73 2.27 4.22
C LEU A 96 22.60 3.01 3.20
N LYS A 97 23.05 4.24 3.53
CA LYS A 97 24.04 4.97 2.72
C LYS A 97 25.43 4.48 3.08
N ASP A 98 26.27 4.39 2.07
CA ASP A 98 27.72 4.14 2.23
C ASP A 98 28.08 2.95 3.13
N LEU A 99 27.23 1.90 3.09
CA LEU A 99 27.50 0.66 3.80
C LEU A 99 28.84 0.05 3.35
N ALA A 100 29.60 -0.47 4.33
CA ALA A 100 30.79 -1.25 4.05
C ALA A 100 30.47 -2.49 3.17
N PRO A 101 31.38 -2.91 2.28
CA PRO A 101 31.13 -4.07 1.39
C PRO A 101 30.72 -5.34 2.15
N GLU A 102 31.26 -5.55 3.34
CA GLU A 102 30.99 -6.71 4.19
C GLU A 102 29.53 -6.70 4.69
N LEU A 103 28.97 -5.51 4.99
CA LEU A 103 27.58 -5.35 5.37
C LEU A 103 26.65 -5.50 4.16
N LYS A 104 27.02 -4.90 3.02
CA LYS A 104 26.23 -5.05 1.78
C LYS A 104 26.07 -6.50 1.38
N SER A 105 27.16 -7.29 1.45
CA SER A 105 27.15 -8.71 1.04
C SER A 105 26.26 -9.59 1.92
N ARG A 106 25.87 -9.13 3.10
CA ARG A 106 24.94 -9.83 4.00
C ARG A 106 23.49 -9.48 3.75
N LEU A 107 23.21 -8.44 2.96
CA LEU A 107 21.83 -8.04 2.67
C LEU A 107 21.17 -9.04 1.71
N ARG A 108 19.94 -9.37 2.01
CA ARG A 108 19.00 -10.09 1.15
C ARG A 108 17.70 -9.29 1.17
N ILE A 109 17.52 -8.44 0.17
CA ILE A 109 16.52 -7.40 0.18
C ILE A 109 15.30 -7.85 -0.63
N GLY A 110 14.12 -7.82 -0.03
CA GLY A 110 12.86 -8.01 -0.74
C GLY A 110 12.32 -6.68 -1.27
N VAL A 111 12.05 -6.58 -2.55
CA VAL A 111 11.46 -5.38 -3.17
C VAL A 111 10.25 -5.73 -4.03
N TRP A 112 9.25 -4.87 -4.07
CA TRP A 112 8.22 -5.00 -5.08
C TRP A 112 8.78 -4.63 -6.45
N ASP A 113 8.51 -5.46 -7.45
CA ASP A 113 9.04 -5.35 -8.82
C ASP A 113 8.65 -4.04 -9.52
N LYS A 114 7.58 -3.40 -9.04
CA LYS A 114 7.06 -2.13 -9.57
C LYS A 114 6.86 -1.13 -8.43
N GLY A 115 7.47 0.03 -8.56
CA GLY A 115 7.37 1.09 -7.57
C GLY A 115 8.68 1.85 -7.41
N ARG A 116 8.86 2.50 -6.28
CA ARG A 116 10.03 3.34 -5.99
C ARG A 116 11.21 2.56 -5.40
N ALA A 117 10.97 1.37 -4.86
CA ALA A 117 11.99 0.60 -4.19
C ALA A 117 13.16 0.19 -5.09
N PRO A 118 12.96 -0.40 -6.29
CA PRO A 118 14.05 -0.80 -7.16
C PRO A 118 14.99 0.35 -7.53
N GLU A 119 14.43 1.50 -7.90
CA GLU A 119 15.20 2.70 -8.27
C GLU A 119 16.01 3.22 -7.08
N TRP A 120 15.41 3.27 -5.89
CA TRP A 120 16.05 3.75 -4.68
C TRP A 120 17.22 2.84 -4.24
N PHE A 121 17.04 1.53 -4.28
CA PHE A 121 18.11 0.56 -3.99
C PHE A 121 19.20 0.56 -5.05
N HIS A 122 18.84 0.78 -6.32
CA HIS A 122 19.79 0.92 -7.41
C HIS A 122 20.75 2.11 -7.17
N HIS A 123 20.22 3.28 -6.81
CA HIS A 123 21.02 4.46 -6.53
C HIS A 123 21.99 4.29 -5.33
N ARG A 124 21.73 3.31 -4.48
CA ARG A 124 22.60 2.97 -3.33
C ARG A 124 23.54 1.81 -3.59
N GLY A 125 23.54 1.26 -4.82
CA GLY A 125 24.34 0.09 -5.15
C GLY A 125 23.90 -1.15 -4.35
N LEU A 126 22.60 -1.26 -4.03
CA LEU A 126 22.03 -2.36 -3.25
C LEU A 126 21.10 -3.25 -4.08
N MET A 127 20.93 -2.93 -5.37
CA MET A 127 20.02 -3.68 -6.23
C MET A 127 20.48 -5.11 -6.50
N GLU A 128 21.79 -5.36 -6.52
CA GLU A 128 22.37 -6.69 -6.68
C GLU A 128 22.03 -7.66 -5.54
N TYR A 129 21.69 -7.12 -4.36
CA TYR A 129 21.26 -7.87 -3.18
C TYR A 129 19.73 -7.99 -3.08
N SER A 130 19.02 -7.58 -4.12
CA SER A 130 17.55 -7.47 -4.08
C SER A 130 16.87 -8.59 -4.86
N THR A 131 15.82 -9.14 -4.27
CA THR A 131 14.92 -10.10 -4.90
C THR A 131 13.58 -9.42 -5.21
N PRO A 132 13.14 -9.38 -6.48
CA PRO A 132 11.88 -8.76 -6.85
C PRO A 132 10.69 -9.67 -6.51
N TYR A 133 9.63 -9.07 -5.98
CA TYR A 133 8.36 -9.71 -5.69
C TYR A 133 7.26 -9.10 -6.57
N GLN A 134 6.52 -9.96 -7.24
CA GLN A 134 5.37 -9.53 -8.02
C GLN A 134 4.18 -9.29 -7.12
N ILE A 135 3.56 -8.12 -7.28
CA ILE A 135 2.32 -7.75 -6.63
C ILE A 135 1.27 -7.34 -7.65
N MET A 136 0.00 -7.53 -7.32
CA MET A 136 -1.13 -7.18 -8.20
C MET A 136 -0.99 -7.81 -9.60
N SER A 137 -0.59 -9.07 -9.64
CA SER A 137 -0.34 -9.84 -10.86
C SER A 137 -1.61 -10.40 -11.53
N GLY A 138 -2.76 -10.22 -10.90
CA GLY A 138 -4.03 -10.86 -11.28
C GLY A 138 -4.37 -12.09 -10.43
N ASP A 139 -3.42 -12.61 -9.68
CA ASP A 139 -3.63 -13.71 -8.74
C ASP A 139 -4.21 -13.16 -7.42
N PRO A 140 -5.47 -13.47 -7.06
CA PRO A 140 -6.08 -12.97 -5.84
C PRO A 140 -5.48 -13.56 -4.56
N GLU A 141 -4.77 -14.68 -4.65
CA GLU A 141 -4.11 -15.32 -3.50
C GLU A 141 -2.73 -14.71 -3.20
N ARG A 142 -2.18 -13.94 -4.13
CA ARG A 142 -0.92 -13.21 -3.92
C ARG A 142 -1.18 -11.84 -3.33
N ASN A 143 -0.83 -11.67 -2.07
CA ASN A 143 -0.91 -10.37 -1.41
C ASN A 143 0.49 -9.81 -1.09
N ALA A 144 0.54 -8.49 -0.95
CA ALA A 144 1.80 -7.79 -0.74
C ALA A 144 2.48 -8.07 0.61
N GLY A 145 1.76 -8.65 1.57
CA GLY A 145 2.28 -8.99 2.88
C GLY A 145 3.02 -10.31 2.95
N GLN A 146 2.87 -11.17 1.95
CA GLN A 146 3.54 -12.47 1.90
C GLN A 146 5.08 -12.36 1.94
N ILE A 147 5.62 -11.25 1.49
CA ILE A 147 7.06 -10.95 1.61
C ILE A 147 7.51 -10.94 3.08
N ILE A 148 6.67 -10.46 4.00
CA ILE A 148 6.96 -10.49 5.44
C ILE A 148 6.67 -11.88 6.00
N GLU A 149 5.47 -12.37 5.77
CA GLU A 149 4.93 -13.58 6.38
C GLU A 149 5.69 -14.85 5.97
N ASN A 150 6.12 -14.94 4.71
CA ASN A 150 6.74 -16.15 4.17
C ASN A 150 8.26 -16.07 4.08
N ASP A 151 8.82 -14.89 3.83
CA ASP A 151 10.24 -14.81 3.49
C ASP A 151 11.06 -14.01 4.51
N LEU A 152 10.57 -12.89 5.02
CA LEU A 152 11.29 -12.12 6.04
C LEU A 152 11.37 -12.86 7.38
N VAL A 153 10.25 -13.40 7.86
CA VAL A 153 10.24 -14.13 9.14
C VAL A 153 11.04 -15.44 9.09
N ASN A 154 11.11 -16.07 7.91
CA ASN A 154 11.86 -17.30 7.67
C ASN A 154 13.30 -17.07 7.20
N ASP A 155 13.79 -15.84 7.30
CA ASP A 155 15.17 -15.45 6.97
C ASP A 155 15.62 -15.75 5.53
N LYS A 156 14.69 -15.87 4.59
CA LYS A 156 15.03 -15.93 3.15
C LYS A 156 15.49 -14.57 2.65
N ILE A 157 14.87 -13.50 3.15
CA ILE A 157 15.33 -12.12 3.07
C ILE A 157 15.49 -11.57 4.48
N ASN A 158 16.34 -10.57 4.67
CA ASN A 158 16.55 -9.94 5.97
C ASN A 158 16.11 -8.48 6.03
N LEU A 159 15.90 -7.85 4.87
CA LEU A 159 15.37 -6.50 4.75
C LEU A 159 14.30 -6.46 3.67
N ALA A 160 13.25 -5.67 3.86
CA ALA A 160 12.28 -5.39 2.81
C ALA A 160 11.88 -3.91 2.81
N MET A 161 11.49 -3.39 1.63
CA MET A 161 10.81 -2.09 1.52
C MET A 161 9.36 -2.32 1.13
N ILE A 162 8.45 -1.96 2.01
CA ILE A 162 7.02 -2.28 1.90
C ILE A 162 6.19 -1.05 2.22
N TRP A 163 4.95 -1.00 1.72
CA TRP A 163 3.98 0.02 2.08
C TRP A 163 3.67 -0.02 3.59
N GLY A 164 3.85 1.11 4.27
CA GLY A 164 3.81 1.20 5.73
C GLY A 164 2.59 0.58 6.42
N PRO A 165 1.35 0.80 5.95
CA PRO A 165 0.18 0.14 6.53
C PRO A 165 0.20 -1.38 6.46
N ILE A 166 0.79 -1.96 5.41
CA ILE A 166 0.99 -3.41 5.31
C ILE A 166 2.06 -3.85 6.31
N ALA A 167 3.19 -3.14 6.34
CA ALA A 167 4.28 -3.42 7.27
C ALA A 167 3.79 -3.39 8.73
N GLY A 168 3.07 -2.34 9.12
CA GLY A 168 2.53 -2.19 10.47
C GLY A 168 1.50 -3.27 10.86
N TYR A 169 0.66 -3.69 9.90
CA TYR A 169 -0.27 -4.78 10.13
C TYR A 169 0.45 -6.09 10.46
N TYR A 170 1.43 -6.46 9.63
CA TYR A 170 2.17 -7.72 9.83
C TYR A 170 3.08 -7.67 11.05
N ALA A 171 3.73 -6.55 11.34
CA ALA A 171 4.52 -6.35 12.54
C ALA A 171 3.68 -6.55 13.82
N LYS A 172 2.41 -6.10 13.78
CA LYS A 172 1.48 -6.30 14.90
C LYS A 172 0.89 -7.71 14.96
N SER A 173 0.68 -8.36 13.82
CA SER A 173 -0.01 -9.66 13.74
C SER A 173 0.93 -10.83 14.01
N ILE A 174 2.20 -10.71 13.63
CA ILE A 174 3.22 -11.77 13.78
C ILE A 174 3.91 -11.60 15.14
N THR A 175 3.32 -12.17 16.17
CA THR A 175 3.81 -12.03 17.54
C THR A 175 5.05 -12.89 17.87
N ALA A 176 5.39 -13.86 17.00
CA ALA A 176 6.57 -14.73 17.18
C ALA A 176 7.90 -14.03 16.87
N HIS A 177 7.86 -12.87 16.23
CA HIS A 177 9.04 -12.10 15.83
C HIS A 177 8.85 -10.61 16.16
N ASP A 178 9.90 -9.97 16.64
CA ASP A 178 9.95 -8.52 16.79
C ASP A 178 10.34 -7.88 15.44
N ILE A 179 9.34 -7.36 14.74
CA ILE A 179 9.51 -6.80 13.41
C ILE A 179 9.63 -5.27 13.52
N ALA A 180 10.80 -4.75 13.16
CA ALA A 180 11.04 -3.33 13.05
C ALA A 180 10.35 -2.78 11.79
N VAL A 181 9.70 -1.64 11.93
CA VAL A 181 9.09 -0.90 10.83
C VAL A 181 9.63 0.53 10.89
N ILE A 182 10.49 0.89 9.94
CA ILE A 182 11.15 2.18 9.88
C ILE A 182 10.52 3.02 8.77
N PRO A 183 9.68 4.02 9.09
CA PRO A 183 9.04 4.86 8.09
C PRO A 183 10.07 5.63 7.26
N MET A 184 9.88 5.66 5.96
CA MET A 184 10.76 6.36 5.04
C MET A 184 10.33 7.81 4.85
N ARG A 185 11.32 8.69 4.73
CA ARG A 185 11.15 10.12 4.41
C ARG A 185 11.38 10.35 2.93
N ASN A 186 10.75 11.39 2.39
CA ASN A 186 11.02 11.84 1.03
C ASN A 186 12.50 12.23 0.87
N GLU A 187 13.08 11.88 -0.25
CA GLU A 187 14.42 12.29 -0.67
C GLU A 187 14.34 13.06 -1.99
N LEU A 188 15.44 13.71 -2.36
CA LEU A 188 15.51 14.41 -3.65
C LEU A 188 15.24 13.44 -4.80
N GLY A 189 14.22 13.73 -5.58
CA GLY A 189 13.78 12.91 -6.70
C GLY A 189 12.95 11.67 -6.34
N VAL A 190 12.82 11.29 -5.06
CA VAL A 190 12.06 10.11 -4.65
C VAL A 190 11.04 10.43 -3.55
N LYS A 191 9.76 10.23 -3.87
CA LYS A 191 8.66 10.44 -2.94
C LYS A 191 8.26 9.10 -2.29
N PHE A 192 8.29 9.04 -0.96
CA PHE A 192 7.88 7.89 -0.14
C PHE A 192 6.63 8.15 0.68
N ASN A 193 6.27 9.41 0.91
CA ASN A 193 5.09 9.80 1.66
C ASN A 193 3.97 10.16 0.70
N PHE A 194 2.78 9.63 0.94
CA PHE A 194 1.62 9.82 0.09
C PHE A 194 0.37 10.12 0.89
N GLN A 195 -0.45 10.99 0.35
CA GLN A 195 -1.82 11.18 0.77
C GLN A 195 -2.71 10.22 -0.01
N ILE A 196 -3.51 9.45 0.69
CA ILE A 196 -4.39 8.42 0.14
C ILE A 196 -5.82 8.92 0.18
N ALA A 197 -6.46 8.87 -0.97
CA ALA A 197 -7.81 9.34 -1.21
C ALA A 197 -8.70 8.22 -1.76
N MET A 198 -9.97 8.50 -1.89
CA MET A 198 -10.90 7.70 -2.67
C MET A 198 -11.05 8.30 -4.06
N ALA A 199 -11.38 7.48 -5.05
CA ALA A 199 -11.63 7.92 -6.41
C ALA A 199 -13.08 7.67 -6.80
N VAL A 200 -13.68 8.66 -7.46
CA VAL A 200 -14.99 8.60 -8.09
C VAL A 200 -14.85 8.94 -9.57
N ARG A 201 -15.89 8.71 -10.39
CA ARG A 201 -15.87 9.08 -11.81
C ARG A 201 -15.71 10.58 -11.99
N HIS A 202 -15.01 10.97 -13.03
CA HIS A 202 -15.00 12.39 -13.44
C HIS A 202 -16.43 12.85 -13.76
N GLY A 203 -16.78 14.04 -13.32
CA GLY A 203 -18.12 14.62 -13.51
C GLY A 203 -19.12 14.34 -12.39
N GLU A 204 -18.83 13.41 -11.50
CA GLU A 204 -19.69 13.11 -10.32
C GLU A 204 -19.39 14.05 -9.13
N TYR A 205 -19.56 15.33 -9.34
CA TYR A 205 -19.22 16.35 -8.34
C TYR A 205 -20.02 16.24 -7.05
N GLN A 206 -21.30 15.91 -7.16
CA GLN A 206 -22.17 15.77 -5.98
C GLN A 206 -21.76 14.56 -5.14
N TRP A 207 -21.51 13.42 -5.79
CA TRP A 207 -21.03 12.21 -5.12
C TRP A 207 -19.68 12.45 -4.45
N LYS A 208 -18.73 13.05 -5.15
CA LYS A 208 -17.44 13.45 -4.57
C LYS A 208 -17.59 14.37 -3.37
N SER A 209 -18.50 15.35 -3.44
CA SER A 209 -18.75 16.29 -2.35
C SER A 209 -19.31 15.59 -1.11
N GLU A 210 -20.22 14.64 -1.31
CA GLU A 210 -20.79 13.86 -0.20
C GLU A 210 -19.75 12.97 0.47
N ILE A 211 -18.89 12.29 -0.30
CA ILE A 211 -17.78 11.51 0.27
C ILE A 211 -16.80 12.42 1.02
N ASN A 212 -16.47 13.59 0.49
CA ASN A 212 -15.62 14.56 1.18
C ASN A 212 -16.22 15.00 2.52
N ARG A 213 -17.53 15.25 2.56
CA ARG A 213 -18.26 15.60 3.80
C ARG A 213 -18.13 14.49 4.84
N LEU A 214 -18.27 13.23 4.43
CA LEU A 214 -18.11 12.08 5.32
C LEU A 214 -16.68 11.94 5.83
N ILE A 215 -15.67 12.12 4.97
CA ILE A 215 -14.27 12.09 5.38
C ILE A 215 -14.03 13.15 6.46
N GLN A 216 -14.45 14.40 6.22
CA GLN A 216 -14.28 15.49 7.19
C GLN A 216 -14.98 15.21 8.53
N ALA A 217 -16.21 14.68 8.47
CA ALA A 217 -17.00 14.40 9.68
C ALA A 217 -16.45 13.24 10.52
N LYS A 218 -15.65 12.36 9.93
CA LYS A 218 -15.15 11.14 10.60
C LYS A 218 -13.64 11.16 10.83
N GLN A 219 -12.92 12.20 10.37
CA GLN A 219 -11.52 12.38 10.77
C GLN A 219 -11.47 12.77 12.25
N PRO A 220 -10.64 12.11 13.08
CA PRO A 220 -10.37 12.57 14.43
C PRO A 220 -9.68 13.94 14.38
N GLU A 221 -10.02 14.79 15.36
CA GLU A 221 -9.36 16.09 15.57
C GLU A 221 -7.86 15.96 15.82
#